data_ee3f6cbd6740e410ec52617d855c7f7b
#
_entry.id   ee3f6cbd6740e410ec52617d855c7f7b
#
_cell.length_a   1.000
_cell.length_b   1.000
_cell.length_c   1.000
_cell.angle_alpha   90.00
_cell.angle_beta   90.00
_cell.angle_gamma   90.00
#
_symmetry.space_group_name_H-M   'P 1'
#
loop_
_entity.id
_entity.type
_entity.pdbx_description
1 polymer ?
#
loop_
_entity_poly.entity_id
_entity_poly.type
_entity_poly.pdbx_seq_one_letter_code
_entity_poly.pdbx_strand_id
1 'polypeptide(L)'
;KEQLAQNLICSRSKVSPHKINNGEIEEEDYLQITTQAGILGQAPIFIDDTAGLSLRELRGKARRYKAHHDIGLIVIDYIQLMEGSGGKSENRQQEISQISRGLKGIARELSVPVIGLSQLNRSVDARDDHRPRMSDLRESGALEQDADLIMFLYRDEYYNKETTKKGIAEVIVAKHRNGPTGSISLYFYKQYMRFVSLTNQPEAY
;
A
#
# COMPACT_ATOMS: atom_id res chain seq x y z
N LYS A 1 5.25 -3.77 -13.27
CA LYS A 1 4.76 -2.44 -13.76
C LYS A 1 3.38 -2.57 -14.36
N GLU A 2 3.19 -3.42 -15.36
CA GLU A 2 1.95 -3.58 -16.14
C GLU A 2 0.74 -3.87 -15.27
N GLN A 3 0.85 -4.85 -14.37
CA GLN A 3 -0.23 -5.23 -13.45
C GLN A 3 -0.67 -4.06 -12.56
N LEU A 4 0.28 -3.26 -12.06
CA LEU A 4 -0.04 -2.09 -11.25
C LEU A 4 -0.74 -1.01 -12.07
N ALA A 5 -0.27 -0.75 -13.29
CA ALA A 5 -0.92 0.20 -14.20
C ALA A 5 -2.36 -0.25 -14.54
N GLN A 6 -2.55 -1.53 -14.86
CA GLN A 6 -3.88 -2.11 -15.08
C GLN A 6 -4.79 -1.94 -13.86
N ASN A 7 -4.29 -2.25 -12.66
CA ASN A 7 -5.07 -2.10 -11.42
C ASN A 7 -5.48 -0.64 -11.17
N LEU A 8 -4.58 0.32 -11.44
CA LEU A 8 -4.87 1.75 -11.32
C LEU A 8 -5.95 2.19 -12.32
N ILE A 9 -5.85 1.75 -13.58
CA ILE A 9 -6.83 2.05 -14.61
C ILE A 9 -8.20 1.46 -14.23
N CYS A 10 -8.26 0.19 -13.85
CA CYS A 10 -9.50 -0.48 -13.42
C CYS A 10 -10.17 0.23 -12.22
N SER A 11 -9.36 0.59 -11.22
CA SER A 11 -9.85 1.30 -10.04
C SER A 11 -10.45 2.66 -10.38
N ARG A 12 -9.89 3.37 -11.35
CA ARG A 12 -10.34 4.69 -11.77
C ARG A 12 -11.49 4.65 -12.76
N SER A 13 -11.44 3.76 -13.74
CA SER A 13 -12.48 3.59 -14.76
C SER A 13 -13.73 2.89 -14.22
N LYS A 14 -13.63 2.25 -13.05
CA LYS A 14 -14.67 1.37 -12.49
C LYS A 14 -15.00 0.20 -13.43
N VAL A 15 -14.05 -0.24 -14.23
CA VAL A 15 -14.15 -1.44 -15.06
C VAL A 15 -13.41 -2.58 -14.37
N SER A 16 -14.09 -3.73 -14.24
CA SER A 16 -13.49 -4.90 -13.57
C SER A 16 -12.30 -5.44 -14.38
N PRO A 17 -11.16 -5.79 -13.72
CA PRO A 17 -10.09 -6.52 -14.38
C PRO A 17 -10.56 -7.80 -15.08
N HIS A 18 -11.60 -8.45 -14.54
CA HIS A 18 -12.19 -9.65 -15.13
C HIS A 18 -12.78 -9.39 -16.52
N LYS A 19 -13.55 -8.30 -16.69
CA LYS A 19 -14.08 -7.90 -18.01
C LYS A 19 -12.95 -7.69 -19.03
N ILE A 20 -11.85 -7.03 -18.59
CA ILE A 20 -10.69 -6.77 -19.45
C ILE A 20 -10.02 -8.08 -19.88
N ASN A 21 -9.78 -8.99 -18.94
CA ASN A 21 -9.07 -10.23 -19.19
C ASN A 21 -9.89 -11.21 -20.04
N ASN A 22 -11.22 -11.17 -19.96
CA ASN A 22 -12.12 -12.03 -20.73
C ASN A 22 -12.50 -11.45 -22.10
N GLY A 23 -12.14 -10.17 -22.37
CA GLY A 23 -12.58 -9.50 -23.59
C GLY A 23 -14.07 -9.10 -23.60
N GLU A 24 -14.70 -9.03 -22.42
CA GLU A 24 -16.11 -8.67 -22.22
C GLU A 24 -16.28 -7.14 -22.07
N ILE A 25 -15.51 -6.35 -22.84
CA ILE A 25 -15.48 -4.90 -22.78
C ILE A 25 -16.54 -4.35 -23.71
N GLU A 26 -17.46 -3.53 -23.17
CA GLU A 26 -18.44 -2.76 -23.92
C GLU A 26 -17.84 -1.43 -24.39
N GLU A 27 -18.51 -0.74 -25.35
CA GLU A 27 -18.03 0.52 -25.90
C GLU A 27 -17.88 1.61 -24.81
N GLU A 28 -18.79 1.64 -23.84
CA GLU A 28 -18.74 2.55 -22.70
C GLU A 28 -17.53 2.25 -21.79
N ASP A 29 -17.27 0.95 -21.50
CA ASP A 29 -16.11 0.52 -20.72
C ASP A 29 -14.80 0.97 -21.40
N TYR A 30 -14.72 0.79 -22.73
CA TYR A 30 -13.57 1.19 -23.52
C TYR A 30 -13.30 2.70 -23.44
N LEU A 31 -14.35 3.52 -23.53
CA LEU A 31 -14.23 4.97 -23.36
C LEU A 31 -13.74 5.35 -21.97
N GLN A 32 -14.25 4.71 -20.93
CA GLN A 32 -13.82 4.95 -19.55
C GLN A 32 -12.36 4.54 -19.34
N ILE A 33 -11.94 3.37 -19.84
CA ILE A 33 -10.57 2.89 -19.76
C ILE A 33 -9.61 3.86 -20.44
N THR A 34 -9.89 4.24 -21.69
CA THR A 34 -9.00 5.12 -22.48
C THR A 34 -8.89 6.50 -21.87
N THR A 35 -10.00 7.06 -21.38
CA THR A 35 -10.02 8.34 -20.68
C THR A 35 -9.17 8.30 -19.42
N GLN A 36 -9.34 7.29 -18.56
CA GLN A 36 -8.57 7.18 -17.32
C GLN A 36 -7.10 6.83 -17.57
N ALA A 37 -6.81 6.04 -18.61
CA ALA A 37 -5.42 5.77 -19.02
C ALA A 37 -4.72 7.05 -19.48
N GLY A 38 -5.41 7.91 -20.23
CA GLY A 38 -4.88 9.23 -20.64
C GLY A 38 -4.55 10.12 -19.44
N ILE A 39 -5.45 10.19 -18.45
CA ILE A 39 -5.24 10.97 -17.22
C ILE A 39 -4.05 10.41 -16.42
N LEU A 40 -3.99 9.09 -16.24
CA LEU A 40 -2.91 8.44 -15.50
C LEU A 40 -1.56 8.57 -16.22
N GLY A 41 -1.55 8.54 -17.57
CA GLY A 41 -0.34 8.71 -18.37
C GLY A 41 0.29 10.11 -18.24
N GLN A 42 -0.51 11.12 -17.88
CA GLN A 42 -0.04 12.49 -17.62
C GLN A 42 0.30 12.74 -16.13
N ALA A 43 -0.11 11.83 -15.24
CA ALA A 43 0.17 11.97 -13.83
C ALA A 43 1.67 11.72 -13.53
N PRO A 44 2.28 12.46 -12.58
CA PRO A 44 3.68 12.29 -12.21
C PRO A 44 3.87 11.05 -11.32
N ILE A 45 3.53 9.87 -11.87
CA ILE A 45 3.66 8.57 -11.20
C ILE A 45 4.83 7.81 -11.84
N PHE A 46 5.84 7.51 -11.04
CA PHE A 46 7.04 6.79 -11.46
C PHE A 46 7.05 5.41 -10.79
N ILE A 47 7.11 4.35 -11.59
CA ILE A 47 7.07 2.98 -11.10
C ILE A 47 8.44 2.32 -11.33
N ASP A 48 9.08 1.93 -10.25
CA ASP A 48 10.34 1.18 -10.24
C ASP A 48 10.06 -0.26 -9.80
N ASP A 49 10.29 -1.21 -10.69
CA ASP A 49 10.08 -2.65 -10.44
C ASP A 49 11.42 -3.41 -10.29
N THR A 50 12.50 -2.71 -9.94
CA THR A 50 13.79 -3.34 -9.66
C THR A 50 13.65 -4.28 -8.44
N ALA A 51 13.90 -5.57 -8.65
CA ALA A 51 13.91 -6.55 -7.57
C ALA A 51 15.14 -6.35 -6.66
N GLY A 52 14.96 -6.60 -5.34
CA GLY A 52 16.06 -6.53 -4.38
C GLY A 52 16.67 -5.13 -4.24
N LEU A 53 15.88 -4.08 -4.39
CA LEU A 53 16.36 -2.70 -4.32
C LEU A 53 16.99 -2.40 -2.95
N SER A 54 18.27 -2.02 -2.94
CA SER A 54 18.96 -1.63 -1.71
C SER A 54 18.60 -0.19 -1.27
N LEU A 55 18.77 0.11 0.03
CA LEU A 55 18.61 1.46 0.56
C LEU A 55 19.46 2.52 -0.16
N ARG A 56 20.67 2.13 -0.58
CA ARG A 56 21.59 3.01 -1.30
C ARG A 56 21.05 3.37 -2.67
N GLU A 57 20.55 2.39 -3.40
CA GLU A 57 19.97 2.59 -4.73
C GLU A 57 18.66 3.38 -4.65
N LEU A 58 17.78 3.03 -3.67
CA LEU A 58 16.55 3.79 -3.43
C LEU A 58 16.86 5.26 -3.16
N ARG A 59 17.83 5.55 -2.28
CA ARG A 59 18.24 6.93 -1.96
C ARG A 59 18.73 7.67 -3.21
N GLY A 60 19.56 7.03 -4.04
CA GLY A 60 20.08 7.61 -5.28
C GLY A 60 18.97 7.92 -6.29
N LYS A 61 18.04 6.96 -6.48
CA LYS A 61 16.87 7.14 -7.35
C LYS A 61 15.94 8.24 -6.81
N ALA A 62 15.61 8.22 -5.52
CA ALA A 62 14.72 9.19 -4.90
C ALA A 62 15.26 10.63 -4.99
N ARG A 63 16.56 10.85 -4.75
CA ARG A 63 17.23 12.14 -4.95
C ARG A 63 17.06 12.66 -6.37
N ARG A 64 17.29 11.79 -7.36
CA ARG A 64 17.17 12.14 -8.77
C ARG A 64 15.73 12.50 -9.14
N TYR A 65 14.75 11.69 -8.72
CA TYR A 65 13.33 12.00 -8.93
C TYR A 65 12.89 13.27 -8.19
N LYS A 66 13.39 13.51 -6.99
CA LYS A 66 13.11 14.76 -6.26
C LYS A 66 13.67 15.97 -6.99
N ALA A 67 14.89 15.88 -7.51
CA ALA A 67 15.53 16.99 -8.21
C ALA A 67 14.88 17.30 -9.56
N HIS A 68 14.45 16.29 -10.31
CA HIS A 68 13.94 16.48 -11.68
C HIS A 68 12.41 16.62 -11.76
N HIS A 69 11.68 16.05 -10.83
CA HIS A 69 10.22 15.93 -10.87
C HIS A 69 9.52 16.42 -9.62
N ASP A 70 10.29 16.89 -8.64
CA ASP A 70 9.77 17.34 -7.34
C ASP A 70 8.75 16.38 -6.71
N ILE A 71 9.07 15.09 -6.66
CA ILE A 71 8.17 14.07 -6.09
C ILE A 71 7.73 14.44 -4.67
N GLY A 72 6.44 14.23 -4.37
CA GLY A 72 5.81 14.54 -3.09
C GLY A 72 5.53 13.32 -2.20
N LEU A 73 5.77 12.08 -2.69
CA LEU A 73 5.52 10.85 -1.95
C LEU A 73 6.38 9.72 -2.49
N ILE A 74 6.88 8.87 -1.60
CA ILE A 74 7.54 7.60 -1.95
C ILE A 74 6.72 6.46 -1.34
N VAL A 75 6.37 5.45 -2.15
CA VAL A 75 5.68 4.23 -1.70
C VAL A 75 6.53 3.02 -2.00
N ILE A 76 6.67 2.13 -1.02
CA ILE A 76 7.47 0.88 -1.13
C ILE A 76 6.55 -0.31 -0.88
N ASP A 77 6.40 -1.17 -1.88
CA ASP A 77 5.60 -2.39 -1.81
C ASP A 77 6.49 -3.61 -2.10
N TYR A 78 6.92 -4.29 -1.07
CA TYR A 78 6.87 -4.08 0.36
C TYR A 78 8.29 -4.11 0.97
N ILE A 79 8.45 -3.63 2.21
CA ILE A 79 9.75 -3.41 2.85
C ILE A 79 10.61 -4.69 2.88
N GLN A 80 9.99 -5.86 3.06
CA GLN A 80 10.69 -7.14 3.13
C GLN A 80 11.29 -7.60 1.78
N LEU A 81 10.98 -6.94 0.66
CA LEU A 81 11.65 -7.19 -0.63
C LEU A 81 12.95 -6.39 -0.80
N MET A 82 13.19 -5.41 0.06
CA MET A 82 14.41 -4.62 0.01
C MET A 82 15.60 -5.41 0.54
N GLU A 83 16.78 -5.11 -0.01
CA GLU A 83 18.04 -5.63 0.49
C GLU A 83 18.71 -4.68 1.49
N GLY A 84 19.27 -5.26 2.56
CA GLY A 84 20.06 -4.51 3.54
C GLY A 84 21.43 -4.10 2.98
N SER A 85 22.08 -3.14 3.64
CA SER A 85 23.35 -2.56 3.17
C SER A 85 24.58 -3.47 3.33
N GLY A 86 24.45 -4.71 3.82
CA GLY A 86 25.57 -5.56 4.25
C GLY A 86 25.64 -6.95 3.63
N GLY A 87 24.96 -7.24 2.53
CA GLY A 87 24.83 -8.60 2.01
C GLY A 87 23.84 -9.43 2.84
N LYS A 88 23.79 -10.76 2.60
CA LYS A 88 22.89 -11.65 3.36
C LYS A 88 23.23 -11.58 4.84
N SER A 89 22.46 -10.80 5.61
CA SER A 89 22.55 -10.76 7.06
C SER A 89 22.00 -12.06 7.62
N GLU A 90 22.72 -12.70 8.55
CA GLU A 90 22.25 -13.88 9.26
C GLU A 90 21.01 -13.58 10.12
N ASN A 91 20.70 -12.28 10.34
CA ASN A 91 19.57 -11.83 11.14
C ASN A 91 18.67 -10.88 10.36
N ARG A 92 17.57 -11.42 9.83
CA ARG A 92 16.54 -10.67 9.09
C ARG A 92 15.97 -9.49 9.88
N GLN A 93 15.85 -9.61 11.18
CA GLN A 93 15.35 -8.55 12.05
C GLN A 93 16.29 -7.32 12.05
N GLN A 94 17.60 -7.55 12.04
CA GLN A 94 18.59 -6.46 11.96
C GLN A 94 18.52 -5.75 10.61
N GLU A 95 18.34 -6.50 9.54
CA GLU A 95 18.20 -5.96 8.19
C GLU A 95 16.97 -5.05 8.07
N ILE A 96 15.79 -5.50 8.52
CA ILE A 96 14.57 -4.70 8.56
C ILE A 96 14.77 -3.45 9.42
N SER A 97 15.48 -3.55 10.53
CA SER A 97 15.81 -2.41 11.41
C SER A 97 16.70 -1.37 10.70
N GLN A 98 17.65 -1.82 9.89
CA GLN A 98 18.47 -0.90 9.08
C GLN A 98 17.67 -0.23 7.98
N ILE A 99 16.81 -1.01 7.30
CA ILE A 99 15.91 -0.49 6.27
C ILE A 99 14.98 0.57 6.87
N SER A 100 14.31 0.29 7.98
CA SER A 100 13.43 1.22 8.68
C SER A 100 14.09 2.57 8.96
N ARG A 101 15.24 2.53 9.62
CA ARG A 101 16.03 3.75 9.91
C ARG A 101 16.47 4.46 8.63
N GLY A 102 16.87 3.70 7.62
CA GLY A 102 17.26 4.25 6.33
C GLY A 102 16.12 4.97 5.62
N LEU A 103 14.93 4.40 5.61
CA LEU A 103 13.72 5.02 5.04
C LEU A 103 13.35 6.31 5.77
N LYS A 104 13.42 6.31 7.11
CA LYS A 104 13.25 7.52 7.90
C LYS A 104 14.29 8.60 7.55
N GLY A 105 15.54 8.18 7.32
CA GLY A 105 16.62 9.06 6.86
C GLY A 105 16.32 9.69 5.50
N ILE A 106 15.84 8.90 4.53
CA ILE A 106 15.46 9.38 3.20
C ILE A 106 14.29 10.37 3.29
N ALA A 107 13.24 10.05 4.08
CA ALA A 107 12.10 10.93 4.27
C ALA A 107 12.51 12.32 4.79
N ARG A 108 13.40 12.37 5.78
CA ARG A 108 13.93 13.62 6.35
C ARG A 108 14.80 14.37 5.36
N GLU A 109 15.74 13.68 4.72
CA GLU A 109 16.68 14.25 3.77
C GLU A 109 15.99 14.97 2.61
N LEU A 110 14.95 14.31 2.05
CA LEU A 110 14.25 14.82 0.88
C LEU A 110 13.02 15.66 1.23
N SER A 111 12.67 15.76 2.52
CA SER A 111 11.41 16.35 2.98
C SER A 111 10.19 15.77 2.26
N VAL A 112 10.18 14.43 2.07
CA VAL A 112 9.13 13.70 1.37
C VAL A 112 8.61 12.58 2.27
N PRO A 113 7.30 12.44 2.47
CA PRO A 113 6.75 11.31 3.21
C PRO A 113 7.07 9.99 2.50
N VAL A 114 7.37 8.97 3.30
CA VAL A 114 7.63 7.60 2.82
C VAL A 114 6.60 6.66 3.43
N ILE A 115 5.86 5.97 2.59
CA ILE A 115 4.95 4.89 2.98
C ILE A 115 5.63 3.56 2.66
N GLY A 116 5.88 2.75 3.68
CA GLY A 116 6.36 1.39 3.50
C GLY A 116 5.25 0.39 3.82
N LEU A 117 4.88 -0.45 2.86
CA LEU A 117 4.01 -1.59 3.12
C LEU A 117 4.81 -2.67 3.84
N SER A 118 4.20 -3.32 4.80
CA SER A 118 4.84 -4.40 5.56
C SER A 118 3.90 -5.58 5.69
N GLN A 119 4.41 -6.76 5.40
CA GLN A 119 3.67 -7.99 5.63
C GLN A 119 3.63 -8.28 7.14
N LEU A 120 2.47 -8.69 7.62
CA LEU A 120 2.28 -9.10 9.01
C LEU A 120 2.74 -10.56 9.23
N ASN A 121 3.06 -10.88 10.48
CA ASN A 121 3.34 -12.26 10.88
C ASN A 121 2.06 -13.11 10.71
N ARG A 122 2.22 -14.34 10.26
CA ARG A 122 1.11 -15.30 10.09
C ARG A 122 0.39 -15.68 11.38
N SER A 123 0.92 -15.30 12.54
CA SER A 123 0.21 -15.46 13.83
C SER A 123 -1.13 -14.73 13.89
N VAL A 124 -1.36 -13.74 13.02
CA VAL A 124 -2.67 -13.09 12.85
C VAL A 124 -3.73 -14.10 12.42
N ASP A 125 -3.37 -15.01 11.50
CA ASP A 125 -4.29 -16.01 10.94
C ASP A 125 -4.68 -17.10 11.97
N ALA A 126 -3.86 -17.26 13.02
CA ALA A 126 -4.12 -18.23 14.08
C ALA A 126 -5.03 -17.70 15.22
N ARG A 127 -5.43 -16.44 15.17
CA ARG A 127 -6.31 -15.83 16.17
C ARG A 127 -7.77 -15.87 15.71
N ASP A 128 -8.69 -16.00 16.65
CA ASP A 128 -10.13 -16.03 16.36
C ASP A 128 -10.64 -14.73 15.73
N ASP A 129 -10.08 -13.59 16.14
CA ASP A 129 -10.50 -12.27 15.66
C ASP A 129 -9.80 -11.82 14.38
N HIS A 130 -8.70 -12.48 14.00
CA HIS A 130 -7.85 -12.14 12.83
C HIS A 130 -7.48 -10.64 12.74
N ARG A 131 -7.70 -9.87 13.81
CA ARG A 131 -7.43 -8.42 13.80
C ARG A 131 -5.94 -8.15 13.96
N PRO A 132 -5.35 -7.35 13.06
CA PRO A 132 -3.94 -7.01 13.15
C PRO A 132 -3.65 -6.13 14.37
N ARG A 133 -2.49 -6.36 14.99
CA ARG A 133 -2.00 -5.66 16.18
C ARG A 133 -0.54 -5.28 16.01
N MET A 134 -0.05 -4.35 16.83
CA MET A 134 1.37 -3.95 16.83
C MET A 134 2.33 -5.13 17.03
N SER A 135 1.93 -6.13 17.85
CA SER A 135 2.72 -7.35 18.05
C SER A 135 2.93 -8.18 16.78
N ASP A 136 2.13 -7.99 15.75
CA ASP A 136 2.22 -8.73 14.49
C ASP A 136 3.31 -8.16 13.56
N LEU A 137 3.85 -6.98 13.90
CA LEU A 137 5.07 -6.41 13.34
C LEU A 137 6.34 -6.94 14.03
N ARG A 138 6.27 -8.02 14.79
CA ARG A 138 7.28 -8.49 15.76
C ARG A 138 8.66 -8.80 15.18
N GLU A 139 8.75 -9.18 13.90
CA GLU A 139 10.04 -9.30 13.20
C GLU A 139 10.63 -7.93 12.84
N SER A 140 9.89 -6.86 13.11
CA SER A 140 10.16 -5.50 12.72
C SER A 140 9.94 -4.51 13.87
N GLY A 141 10.36 -4.85 15.09
CA GLY A 141 10.22 -3.96 16.26
C GLY A 141 10.81 -2.55 16.04
N ALA A 142 11.78 -2.43 15.14
CA ALA A 142 12.28 -1.14 14.69
C ALA A 142 11.25 -0.33 13.89
N LEU A 143 10.41 -0.99 13.06
CA LEU A 143 9.33 -0.30 12.34
C LEU A 143 8.37 0.35 13.32
N GLU A 144 8.06 -0.35 14.43
CA GLU A 144 7.22 0.21 15.49
C GLU A 144 7.83 1.47 16.10
N GLN A 145 9.15 1.49 16.32
CA GLN A 145 9.84 2.64 16.92
C GLN A 145 10.02 3.80 15.94
N ASP A 146 10.44 3.51 14.72
CA ASP A 146 10.84 4.50 13.74
C ASP A 146 9.65 5.18 13.04
N ALA A 147 8.56 4.45 12.78
CA ALA A 147 7.40 4.99 12.09
C ALA A 147 6.68 6.07 12.92
N ASP A 148 6.28 7.15 12.26
CA ASP A 148 5.45 8.21 12.90
C ASP A 148 3.98 7.82 12.92
N LEU A 149 3.56 7.01 11.94
CA LEU A 149 2.20 6.50 11.76
C LEU A 149 2.26 5.03 11.40
N ILE A 150 1.43 4.21 12.06
CA ILE A 150 1.23 2.81 11.71
C ILE A 150 -0.26 2.58 11.53
N MET A 151 -0.60 2.09 10.35
CA MET A 151 -1.97 1.75 9.98
C MET A 151 -2.03 0.28 9.58
N PHE A 152 -3.06 -0.42 10.06
CA PHE A 152 -3.40 -1.76 9.60
C PHE A 152 -4.64 -1.71 8.73
N LEU A 153 -4.71 -2.57 7.74
CA LEU A 153 -5.90 -2.81 6.95
C LEU A 153 -6.54 -4.12 7.40
N TYR A 154 -7.83 -4.07 7.71
CA TYR A 154 -8.59 -5.24 8.10
C TYR A 154 -9.91 -5.31 7.34
N ARG A 155 -10.29 -6.51 6.92
CA ARG A 155 -11.57 -6.79 6.27
C ARG A 155 -12.15 -8.04 6.87
N ASP A 156 -13.23 -7.90 7.64
CA ASP A 156 -13.90 -9.01 8.28
C ASP A 156 -14.44 -10.03 7.27
N GLU A 157 -14.99 -9.56 6.15
CA GLU A 157 -15.48 -10.38 5.03
C GLU A 157 -14.42 -11.34 4.44
N TYR A 158 -13.14 -11.03 4.59
CA TYR A 158 -12.06 -11.88 4.09
C TYR A 158 -11.95 -13.19 4.90
N TYR A 159 -12.18 -13.10 6.19
CA TYR A 159 -12.08 -14.21 7.14
C TYR A 159 -13.44 -14.84 7.45
N ASN A 160 -14.49 -14.03 7.58
CA ASN A 160 -15.84 -14.45 7.92
C ASN A 160 -16.81 -14.14 6.77
N LYS A 161 -17.23 -15.17 6.02
CA LYS A 161 -18.15 -15.03 4.89
C LYS A 161 -19.58 -14.68 5.31
N GLU A 162 -19.95 -15.00 6.54
CA GLU A 162 -21.29 -14.74 7.11
C GLU A 162 -21.37 -13.38 7.82
N THR A 163 -20.34 -12.56 7.72
CA THR A 163 -20.32 -11.24 8.35
C THR A 163 -21.42 -10.33 7.84
N THR A 164 -21.95 -9.51 8.72
CA THR A 164 -22.86 -8.40 8.36
C THR A 164 -22.11 -7.19 7.79
N LYS A 165 -20.76 -7.17 7.87
CA LYS A 165 -19.90 -6.07 7.42
C LYS A 165 -19.35 -6.32 6.01
N LYS A 166 -20.22 -6.73 5.08
CA LYS A 166 -19.81 -6.98 3.68
C LYS A 166 -19.33 -5.69 3.02
N GLY A 167 -18.22 -5.77 2.29
CA GLY A 167 -17.60 -4.64 1.61
C GLY A 167 -16.96 -3.60 2.55
N ILE A 168 -16.97 -3.82 3.87
CA ILE A 168 -16.33 -2.89 4.81
C ILE A 168 -14.86 -3.25 4.99
N ALA A 169 -14.00 -2.24 4.84
CA ALA A 169 -12.59 -2.30 5.20
C ALA A 169 -12.33 -1.30 6.34
N GLU A 170 -11.60 -1.74 7.34
CA GLU A 170 -11.19 -0.90 8.46
C GLU A 170 -9.73 -0.50 8.29
N VAL A 171 -9.45 0.80 8.39
CA VAL A 171 -8.10 1.36 8.54
C VAL A 171 -7.88 1.61 10.02
N ILE A 172 -7.08 0.77 10.65
CA ILE A 172 -6.80 0.82 12.09
C ILE A 172 -5.52 1.64 12.29
N VAL A 173 -5.64 2.85 12.79
CA VAL A 173 -4.51 3.70 13.18
C VAL A 173 -4.01 3.23 14.54
N ALA A 174 -3.00 2.35 14.54
CA ALA A 174 -2.47 1.72 15.74
C ALA A 174 -1.40 2.57 16.44
N LYS A 175 -0.70 3.40 15.68
CA LYS A 175 0.25 4.39 16.19
C LYS A 175 0.11 5.70 15.41
N HIS A 176 0.12 6.81 16.14
CA HIS A 176 0.20 8.15 15.57
C HIS A 176 1.00 9.05 16.51
N ARG A 177 2.19 9.50 16.09
CA ARG A 177 3.10 10.26 16.96
C ARG A 177 2.51 11.61 17.40
N ASN A 178 1.78 12.28 16.53
CA ASN A 178 1.27 13.63 16.74
C ASN A 178 -0.27 13.72 16.70
N GLY A 179 -0.98 12.60 16.85
CA GLY A 179 -2.43 12.56 16.78
C GLY A 179 -3.04 11.34 17.46
N PRO A 180 -4.36 11.23 17.46
CA PRO A 180 -5.06 10.12 18.08
C PRO A 180 -4.90 8.81 17.28
N THR A 181 -5.02 7.70 17.99
CA THR A 181 -5.23 6.37 17.40
C THR A 181 -6.73 6.09 17.29
N GLY A 182 -7.11 5.14 16.44
CA GLY A 182 -8.51 4.80 16.25
C GLY A 182 -8.74 3.95 15.00
N SER A 183 -9.99 3.79 14.60
CA SER A 183 -10.34 3.03 13.41
C SER A 183 -11.28 3.84 12.52
N ILE A 184 -11.04 3.78 11.22
CA ILE A 184 -11.83 4.43 10.19
C ILE A 184 -12.36 3.34 9.27
N SER A 185 -13.68 3.33 9.06
CA SER A 185 -14.30 2.39 8.14
C SER A 185 -14.43 3.00 6.74
N LEU A 186 -14.08 2.22 5.73
CA LEU A 186 -14.20 2.54 4.31
C LEU A 186 -15.04 1.45 3.65
N TYR A 187 -15.64 1.77 2.52
CA TYR A 187 -16.21 0.76 1.64
C TYR A 187 -15.18 0.32 0.61
N PHE A 188 -15.06 -1.00 0.41
CA PHE A 188 -14.16 -1.61 -0.56
C PHE A 188 -14.93 -2.27 -1.69
N TYR A 189 -14.90 -1.66 -2.87
CA TYR A 189 -15.40 -2.26 -4.10
C TYR A 189 -14.41 -3.31 -4.59
N LYS A 190 -14.66 -4.57 -4.21
CA LYS A 190 -13.78 -5.70 -4.55
C LYS A 190 -13.56 -5.85 -6.06
N GLN A 191 -14.62 -5.65 -6.84
CA GLN A 191 -14.61 -5.78 -8.30
C GLN A 191 -13.70 -4.76 -9.00
N TYR A 192 -13.43 -3.62 -8.37
CA TYR A 192 -12.58 -2.55 -8.92
C TYR A 192 -11.33 -2.31 -8.08
N MET A 193 -11.14 -3.10 -7.01
CA MET A 193 -10.06 -2.90 -6.02
C MET A 193 -9.98 -1.45 -5.49
N ARG A 194 -11.14 -0.85 -5.22
CA ARG A 194 -11.26 0.57 -4.89
C ARG A 194 -11.83 0.77 -3.50
N PHE A 195 -11.17 1.62 -2.71
CA PHE A 195 -11.69 2.13 -1.45
C PHE A 195 -12.42 3.46 -1.68
N VAL A 196 -13.53 3.64 -0.99
CA VAL A 196 -14.28 4.91 -0.95
C VAL A 196 -14.73 5.21 0.46
N SER A 197 -15.00 6.49 0.75
CA SER A 197 -15.63 6.90 2.01
C SER A 197 -17.03 6.31 2.11
N LEU A 198 -17.44 5.90 3.32
CA LEU A 198 -18.82 5.40 3.56
C LEU A 198 -19.88 6.44 3.25
N THR A 199 -19.56 7.74 3.39
CA THR A 199 -20.47 8.85 3.07
C THR A 199 -20.74 8.98 1.58
N ASN A 200 -19.92 8.36 0.73
CA ASN A 200 -20.04 8.39 -0.73
C ASN A 200 -20.53 7.04 -1.31
N GLN A 201 -21.12 6.18 -0.50
CA GLN A 201 -21.80 4.99 -1.02
C GLN A 201 -23.00 5.43 -1.87
N PRO A 202 -23.15 4.97 -3.13
CA PRO A 202 -24.44 4.99 -3.79
C PRO A 202 -25.37 4.12 -2.94
N GLU A 203 -26.55 4.65 -2.62
CA GLU A 203 -27.58 3.85 -1.96
C GLU A 203 -27.81 2.59 -2.81
N ALA A 204 -27.72 1.42 -2.16
CA ALA A 204 -28.01 0.15 -2.81
C ALA A 204 -29.52 0.13 -3.07
N TYR A 205 -29.90 0.25 -4.34
CA TYR A 205 -31.24 -0.03 -4.82
C TYR A 205 -31.41 -1.52 -5.06
#